data_d85ffc8631ecd4c26c6e050c108c7ccb
#
_entry.id   d85ffc8631ecd4c26c6e050c108c7ccb
#
_cell.length_a   1.000
_cell.length_b   1.000
_cell.length_c   1.000
_cell.angle_alpha   90.00
_cell.angle_beta   90.00
_cell.angle_gamma   90.00
#
_symmetry.space_group_name_H-M   'P 1'
#
loop_
_entity.id
_entity.type
_entity.pdbx_description
1 polymer ?
#
loop_
_entity_poly.entity_id
_entity_poly.type
_entity_poly.pdbx_seq_one_letter_code
_entity_poly.pdbx_strand_id
1 'polypeptide(L)'
;LRAPRSLPRIIRLPGQVSDSSIDFVFLSDLLHEFMDELFPGMQVKGSYQFRVTRNSELFVEEDEVNDLALAVRDELRGRGYAKAVRLEVGANCPRAITRLLEQNFELGDTDVYLCDGPVNVNRSVAIYDQIDRPDLKYPQFVQRVSRSHVEGESLFAAIRKQDILLHHPFESFSTVSELVRQASVDPDVLAIKQT
;
A
#
# COMPACT_ATOMS: atom_id res chain seq x y z
N LEU A 1 -16.31 6.81 12.01
CA LEU A 1 -16.46 7.04 10.57
C LEU A 1 -15.27 6.48 9.80
N ARG A 2 -15.51 5.75 8.73
CA ARG A 2 -14.44 5.30 7.81
C ARG A 2 -14.37 6.26 6.64
N ALA A 3 -13.23 6.90 6.43
CA ALA A 3 -13.05 7.80 5.29
C ALA A 3 -13.18 7.02 3.96
N PRO A 4 -13.94 7.53 2.97
CA PRO A 4 -14.17 6.87 1.70
C PRO A 4 -12.86 6.59 0.96
N ARG A 5 -12.72 5.40 0.36
CA ARG A 5 -11.53 5.03 -0.42
C ARG A 5 -11.50 5.71 -1.80
N SER A 6 -12.65 6.11 -2.30
CA SER A 6 -12.81 6.81 -3.59
C SER A 6 -12.28 8.24 -3.59
N LEU A 7 -12.15 8.87 -2.41
CA LEU A 7 -11.62 10.22 -2.30
C LEU A 7 -10.11 10.23 -2.06
N PRO A 8 -9.38 11.17 -2.67
CA PRO A 8 -7.95 11.38 -2.41
C PRO A 8 -7.75 11.77 -0.95
N ARG A 9 -6.64 11.35 -0.35
CA ARG A 9 -6.29 11.70 1.05
C ARG A 9 -5.69 13.09 1.18
N ILE A 10 -5.11 13.58 0.10
CA ILE A 10 -4.54 14.91 -0.02
C ILE A 10 -5.20 15.56 -1.24
N ILE A 11 -5.75 16.72 -1.04
CA ILE A 11 -6.52 17.47 -2.03
C ILE A 11 -5.76 18.76 -2.31
N ARG A 12 -5.41 18.96 -3.57
CA ARG A 12 -4.81 20.23 -4.00
C ARG A 12 -5.89 21.32 -4.00
N LEU A 13 -5.59 22.44 -3.39
CA LEU A 13 -6.51 23.57 -3.37
C LEU A 13 -6.48 24.31 -4.72
N PRO A 14 -7.64 24.73 -5.24
CA PRO A 14 -7.70 25.60 -6.41
C PRO A 14 -7.04 26.95 -6.09
N GLY A 15 -6.32 27.55 -7.06
CA GLY A 15 -5.66 28.85 -6.88
C GLY A 15 -6.57 30.02 -6.54
N GLN A 16 -7.91 29.84 -6.59
CA GLN A 16 -8.91 30.84 -6.18
C GLN A 16 -9.14 30.87 -4.66
N VAL A 17 -8.76 29.80 -3.95
CA VAL A 17 -8.95 29.66 -2.49
C VAL A 17 -7.60 29.62 -1.74
N SER A 18 -6.50 29.79 -2.44
CA SER A 18 -5.16 29.74 -1.89
C SER A 18 -4.36 30.95 -2.31
N ASP A 19 -3.62 31.56 -1.38
CA ASP A 19 -2.71 32.68 -1.65
C ASP A 19 -1.40 32.21 -2.29
N SER A 20 -1.16 30.91 -2.32
CA SER A 20 0.02 30.31 -2.95
C SER A 20 -0.35 29.52 -4.21
N SER A 21 0.66 29.25 -5.05
CA SER A 21 0.46 28.48 -6.28
C SER A 21 0.26 26.98 -6.04
N ILE A 22 0.63 26.49 -4.85
CA ILE A 22 0.62 25.05 -4.53
C ILE A 22 0.30 24.86 -3.04
N ASP A 23 -0.99 24.67 -2.74
CA ASP A 23 -1.47 24.36 -1.41
C ASP A 23 -2.27 23.06 -1.42
N PHE A 24 -2.21 22.35 -0.29
CA PHE A 24 -2.91 21.10 -0.09
C PHE A 24 -3.64 21.08 1.25
N VAL A 25 -4.73 20.34 1.29
CA VAL A 25 -5.46 20.05 2.52
C VAL A 25 -5.60 18.53 2.65
N PHE A 26 -5.50 18.01 3.87
CA PHE A 26 -5.82 16.62 4.13
C PHE A 26 -7.34 16.41 4.15
N LEU A 27 -7.80 15.33 3.53
CA LEU A 27 -9.22 14.95 3.60
C LEU A 27 -9.71 14.81 5.05
N SER A 28 -8.82 14.38 5.95
CA SER A 28 -9.12 14.27 7.38
C SER A 28 -9.50 15.62 8.00
N ASP A 29 -8.81 16.70 7.62
CA ASP A 29 -9.07 18.03 8.18
C ASP A 29 -10.42 18.55 7.69
N LEU A 30 -10.75 18.30 6.42
CA LEU A 30 -12.09 18.60 5.91
C LEU A 30 -13.16 17.77 6.63
N LEU A 31 -12.93 16.48 6.87
CA LEU A 31 -13.87 15.67 7.63
C LEU A 31 -14.03 16.13 9.08
N HIS A 32 -12.97 16.64 9.71
CA HIS A 32 -13.04 17.21 11.05
C HIS A 32 -13.86 18.51 11.08
N GLU A 33 -13.64 19.39 10.12
CA GLU A 33 -14.31 20.68 10.03
C GLU A 33 -15.83 20.52 9.78
N PHE A 34 -16.20 19.58 8.90
CA PHE A 34 -17.59 19.33 8.53
C PHE A 34 -18.25 18.15 9.26
N MET A 35 -17.75 17.82 10.45
CA MET A 35 -18.25 16.65 11.19
C MET A 35 -19.72 16.78 11.60
N ASP A 36 -20.17 17.98 11.96
CA ASP A 36 -21.57 18.25 12.32
C ASP A 36 -22.53 18.04 11.15
N GLU A 37 -22.07 18.32 9.92
CA GLU A 37 -22.86 18.10 8.70
C GLU A 37 -22.96 16.60 8.36
N LEU A 38 -21.93 15.82 8.72
CA LEU A 38 -21.92 14.37 8.50
C LEU A 38 -22.82 13.61 9.49
N PHE A 39 -23.16 14.24 10.62
CA PHE A 39 -23.99 13.65 11.68
C PHE A 39 -25.16 14.56 12.05
N PRO A 40 -26.11 14.83 11.13
CA PRO A 40 -27.22 15.73 11.37
C PRO A 40 -28.07 15.25 12.56
N GLY A 41 -28.41 16.18 13.45
CA GLY A 41 -29.22 15.87 14.64
C GLY A 41 -28.45 15.29 15.82
N MET A 42 -27.12 15.15 15.70
CA MET A 42 -26.23 14.74 16.79
C MET A 42 -25.35 15.91 17.25
N GLN A 43 -25.05 15.98 18.53
CA GLN A 43 -24.04 16.89 19.05
C GLN A 43 -22.67 16.22 18.98
N VAL A 44 -21.81 16.65 18.06
CA VAL A 44 -20.43 16.16 17.96
C VAL A 44 -19.61 16.76 19.11
N LYS A 45 -19.06 15.92 19.99
CA LYS A 45 -18.21 16.35 21.10
C LYS A 45 -16.74 16.40 20.75
N GLY A 46 -16.35 15.75 19.69
CA GLY A 46 -14.99 15.72 19.17
C GLY A 46 -14.80 14.66 18.10
N SER A 47 -13.79 14.83 17.29
CA SER A 47 -13.40 13.84 16.28
C SER A 47 -11.88 13.65 16.31
N TYR A 48 -11.43 12.41 16.21
CA TYR A 48 -10.03 12.03 16.38
C TYR A 48 -9.65 11.01 15.32
N GLN A 49 -8.50 11.23 14.71
CA GLN A 49 -8.00 10.31 13.69
C GLN A 49 -7.34 9.10 14.33
N PHE A 50 -7.55 7.95 13.73
CA PHE A 50 -6.75 6.77 14.01
C PHE A 50 -6.56 5.91 12.76
N ARG A 51 -5.52 5.07 12.80
CA ARG A 51 -5.22 4.07 11.79
C ARG A 51 -4.87 2.76 12.46
N VAL A 52 -5.44 1.68 11.95
CA VAL A 52 -5.09 0.32 12.35
C VAL A 52 -4.31 -0.33 11.23
N THR A 53 -3.14 -0.87 11.56
CA THR A 53 -2.40 -1.79 10.70
C THR A 53 -2.75 -3.20 11.12
N ARG A 54 -3.06 -4.04 10.14
CA ARG A 54 -3.41 -5.45 10.35
C ARG A 54 -2.32 -6.34 9.79
N ASN A 55 -2.18 -7.52 10.36
CA ASN A 55 -1.29 -8.53 9.79
C ASN A 55 -1.68 -8.79 8.33
N SER A 56 -0.68 -8.94 7.48
CA SER A 56 -0.86 -9.26 6.05
C SER A 56 -0.29 -10.63 5.69
N GLU A 57 0.22 -11.39 6.65
CA GLU A 57 0.68 -12.75 6.43
C GLU A 57 -0.49 -13.63 5.98
N LEU A 58 -0.22 -14.42 4.97
CA LEU A 58 -1.14 -15.44 4.48
C LEU A 58 -0.80 -16.74 5.20
N PHE A 59 -1.69 -17.20 6.06
CA PHE A 59 -1.56 -18.50 6.71
C PHE A 59 -2.29 -19.53 5.86
N VAL A 60 -1.60 -20.09 4.85
CA VAL A 60 -2.10 -21.19 4.04
C VAL A 60 -1.16 -22.37 4.31
N GLU A 61 -1.67 -23.42 4.95
CA GLU A 61 -0.97 -24.67 5.12
C GLU A 61 -1.05 -25.45 3.80
N GLU A 62 0.01 -25.33 2.98
CA GLU A 62 0.05 -25.89 1.62
C GLU A 62 -0.21 -27.40 1.60
N ASP A 63 0.17 -28.10 2.66
CA ASP A 63 0.02 -29.56 2.78
C ASP A 63 -1.44 -30.02 3.05
N GLU A 64 -2.31 -29.12 3.51
CA GLU A 64 -3.71 -29.44 3.86
C GLU A 64 -4.71 -28.98 2.79
N VAL A 65 -4.28 -28.27 1.74
CA VAL A 65 -5.17 -27.62 0.78
C VAL A 65 -5.14 -28.30 -0.58
N ASN A 66 -6.29 -28.78 -1.04
CA ASN A 66 -6.45 -29.40 -2.36
C ASN A 66 -6.35 -28.38 -3.53
N ASP A 67 -6.66 -27.10 -3.28
CA ASP A 67 -6.59 -26.01 -4.27
C ASP A 67 -5.97 -24.77 -3.61
N LEU A 68 -4.66 -24.60 -3.78
CA LEU A 68 -3.89 -23.50 -3.25
C LEU A 68 -4.39 -22.14 -3.76
N ALA A 69 -4.82 -22.04 -5.02
CA ALA A 69 -5.30 -20.80 -5.60
C ALA A 69 -6.62 -20.34 -4.95
N LEU A 70 -7.50 -21.27 -4.65
CA LEU A 70 -8.75 -21.00 -3.95
C LEU A 70 -8.49 -20.58 -2.50
N ALA A 71 -7.63 -21.31 -1.79
CA ALA A 71 -7.27 -21.01 -0.41
C ALA A 71 -6.62 -19.62 -0.27
N VAL A 72 -5.66 -19.28 -1.13
CA VAL A 72 -5.05 -17.94 -1.17
C VAL A 72 -6.10 -16.86 -1.48
N ARG A 73 -7.05 -17.12 -2.37
CA ARG A 73 -8.14 -16.18 -2.69
C ARG A 73 -9.05 -15.92 -1.49
N ASP A 74 -9.39 -16.96 -0.73
CA ASP A 74 -10.26 -16.85 0.44
C ASP A 74 -9.54 -16.14 1.59
N GLU A 75 -8.26 -16.43 1.81
CA GLU A 75 -7.42 -15.74 2.77
C GLU A 75 -7.26 -14.24 2.42
N LEU A 76 -7.08 -13.91 1.14
CA LEU A 76 -7.06 -12.52 0.65
C LEU A 76 -8.37 -11.76 0.93
N ARG A 77 -9.51 -12.44 0.85
CA ARG A 77 -10.81 -11.86 1.22
C ARG A 77 -10.93 -11.62 2.72
N GLY A 78 -10.35 -12.52 3.53
CA GLY A 78 -10.30 -12.43 4.99
C GLY A 78 -9.42 -11.30 5.54
N ARG A 79 -8.52 -10.70 4.77
CA ARG A 79 -7.56 -9.65 5.21
C ARG A 79 -8.21 -8.46 5.96
N GLY A 80 -9.46 -8.16 5.68
CA GLY A 80 -10.22 -7.12 6.41
C GLY A 80 -10.45 -7.44 7.88
N TYR A 81 -10.35 -8.71 8.26
CA TYR A 81 -10.58 -9.27 9.59
C TYR A 81 -9.29 -9.77 10.25
N ALA A 82 -8.14 -9.70 9.55
CA ALA A 82 -6.87 -10.10 10.13
C ALA A 82 -6.56 -9.31 11.41
N LYS A 83 -5.82 -9.95 12.33
CA LYS A 83 -5.47 -9.39 13.64
C LYS A 83 -4.79 -8.04 13.49
N ALA A 84 -5.22 -7.06 14.26
CA ALA A 84 -4.54 -5.79 14.36
C ALA A 84 -3.16 -5.98 15.02
N VAL A 85 -2.15 -5.27 14.52
CA VAL A 85 -0.77 -5.34 15.05
C VAL A 85 -0.22 -3.96 15.40
N ARG A 86 -0.91 -2.89 15.01
CA ARG A 86 -0.47 -1.51 15.31
C ARG A 86 -1.67 -0.55 15.25
N LEU A 87 -1.73 0.36 16.20
CA LEU A 87 -2.68 1.46 16.27
C LEU A 87 -1.92 2.79 16.27
N GLU A 88 -2.18 3.64 15.32
CA GLU A 88 -1.72 5.04 15.28
C GLU A 88 -2.91 5.92 15.62
N VAL A 89 -2.74 6.85 16.57
CA VAL A 89 -3.81 7.74 17.06
C VAL A 89 -3.27 9.16 17.11
N GLY A 90 -4.08 10.15 16.74
CA GLY A 90 -3.71 11.55 16.93
C GLY A 90 -3.40 11.86 18.40
N ALA A 91 -2.32 12.61 18.67
CA ALA A 91 -1.88 12.92 20.04
C ALA A 91 -2.92 13.68 20.87
N ASN A 92 -3.85 14.37 20.21
CA ASN A 92 -4.98 15.08 20.82
C ASN A 92 -6.16 14.16 21.20
N CYS A 93 -6.09 12.86 20.89
CA CYS A 93 -7.16 11.91 21.21
C CYS A 93 -7.21 11.63 22.73
N PRO A 94 -8.37 11.77 23.37
CA PRO A 94 -8.52 11.45 24.79
C PRO A 94 -8.13 10.00 25.12
N ARG A 95 -7.42 9.81 26.23
CA ARG A 95 -6.96 8.49 26.66
C ARG A 95 -8.09 7.46 26.77
N ALA A 96 -9.28 7.89 27.14
CA ALA A 96 -10.45 7.00 27.24
C ALA A 96 -10.83 6.40 25.87
N ILE A 97 -10.74 7.21 24.79
CA ILE A 97 -11.01 6.74 23.41
C ILE A 97 -9.89 5.84 22.93
N THR A 98 -8.62 6.20 23.20
CA THR A 98 -7.48 5.36 22.85
C THR A 98 -7.60 3.97 23.49
N ARG A 99 -7.92 3.90 24.79
CA ARG A 99 -8.14 2.62 25.49
C ARG A 99 -9.30 1.81 24.93
N LEU A 100 -10.38 2.47 24.50
CA LEU A 100 -11.48 1.79 23.85
C LEU A 100 -11.02 1.13 22.54
N LEU A 101 -10.18 1.83 21.76
CA LEU A 101 -9.61 1.28 20.52
C LEU A 101 -8.63 0.13 20.81
N GLU A 102 -7.76 0.26 21.80
CA GLU A 102 -6.85 -0.80 22.27
C GLU A 102 -7.64 -2.08 22.58
N GLN A 103 -8.70 -1.96 23.36
CA GLN A 103 -9.56 -3.08 23.75
C GLN A 103 -10.28 -3.69 22.54
N ASN A 104 -10.86 -2.85 21.66
CA ASN A 104 -11.59 -3.35 20.49
C ASN A 104 -10.70 -4.04 19.47
N PHE A 105 -9.42 -3.67 19.38
CA PHE A 105 -8.46 -4.24 18.45
C PHE A 105 -7.53 -5.27 19.11
N GLU A 106 -7.70 -5.55 20.39
CA GLU A 106 -6.89 -6.50 21.16
C GLU A 106 -5.39 -6.17 21.12
N LEU A 107 -5.07 -4.87 21.28
CA LEU A 107 -3.70 -4.34 21.22
C LEU A 107 -3.19 -4.03 22.62
N GLY A 108 -1.88 -4.19 22.82
CA GLY A 108 -1.19 -3.77 24.01
C GLY A 108 -0.68 -2.32 23.93
N ASP A 109 -0.25 -1.78 25.07
CA ASP A 109 0.29 -0.42 25.17
C ASP A 109 1.49 -0.18 24.22
N THR A 110 2.27 -1.23 23.93
CA THR A 110 3.44 -1.18 23.02
C THR A 110 3.07 -1.07 21.56
N ASP A 111 1.83 -1.38 21.20
CA ASP A 111 1.34 -1.39 19.82
C ASP A 111 0.69 -0.05 19.44
N VAL A 112 0.61 0.90 20.39
CA VAL A 112 -0.06 2.19 20.24
C VAL A 112 0.94 3.31 20.04
N TYR A 113 0.77 4.09 18.99
CA TYR A 113 1.63 5.20 18.61
C TYR A 113 0.82 6.50 18.57
N LEU A 114 1.20 7.47 19.39
CA LEU A 114 0.62 8.81 19.35
C LEU A 114 1.32 9.63 18.27
N CYS A 115 0.54 10.17 17.34
CA CYS A 115 1.02 10.97 16.22
C CYS A 115 0.76 12.46 16.54
N ASP A 116 1.82 13.24 16.63
CA ASP A 116 1.75 14.69 16.67
C ASP A 116 1.72 15.20 15.23
N GLY A 117 0.52 15.37 14.70
CA GLY A 117 0.25 15.71 13.30
C GLY A 117 -0.68 14.69 12.61
N PRO A 118 -0.69 14.67 11.29
CA PRO A 118 -1.61 13.79 10.56
C PRO A 118 -1.26 12.31 10.75
N VAL A 119 -2.27 11.53 11.03
CA VAL A 119 -2.16 10.07 11.08
C VAL A 119 -2.00 9.52 9.66
N ASN A 120 -1.16 8.48 9.46
CA ASN A 120 -0.91 7.87 8.15
C ASN A 120 -0.16 8.80 7.17
N VAL A 121 0.96 9.35 7.60
CA VAL A 121 1.84 10.25 6.80
C VAL A 121 2.29 9.65 5.47
N ASN A 122 2.31 8.32 5.33
CA ASN A 122 2.65 7.66 4.06
C ASN A 122 1.79 8.15 2.87
N ARG A 123 0.59 8.68 3.13
CA ARG A 123 -0.27 9.24 2.07
C ARG A 123 0.27 10.54 1.49
N SER A 124 1.21 11.21 2.16
CA SER A 124 1.89 12.42 1.66
C SER A 124 2.72 12.16 0.41
N VAL A 125 3.06 10.90 0.10
CA VAL A 125 3.68 10.51 -1.17
C VAL A 125 2.89 11.03 -2.38
N ALA A 126 1.56 11.12 -2.27
CA ALA A 126 0.72 11.64 -3.34
C ALA A 126 1.03 13.11 -3.73
N ILE A 127 1.66 13.89 -2.85
CA ILE A 127 2.11 15.26 -3.15
C ILE A 127 3.18 15.23 -4.23
N TYR A 128 4.10 14.24 -4.17
CA TYR A 128 5.18 14.09 -5.14
C TYR A 128 4.67 14.02 -6.58
N ASP A 129 3.58 13.28 -6.80
CA ASP A 129 3.00 13.08 -8.13
C ASP A 129 2.19 14.28 -8.62
N GLN A 130 1.67 15.09 -7.68
CA GLN A 130 0.80 16.24 -7.98
C GLN A 130 1.57 17.56 -8.21
N ILE A 131 2.87 17.58 -7.92
CA ILE A 131 3.70 18.78 -8.03
C ILE A 131 4.66 18.65 -9.22
N ASP A 132 4.63 19.63 -10.11
CA ASP A 132 5.63 19.78 -11.16
C ASP A 132 6.81 20.65 -10.65
N ARG A 133 7.72 20.03 -9.92
CA ARG A 133 8.95 20.62 -9.38
C ARG A 133 10.12 19.68 -9.59
N PRO A 134 10.63 19.59 -10.82
CA PRO A 134 11.75 18.69 -11.15
C PRO A 134 13.02 19.02 -10.36
N ASP A 135 13.17 20.29 -9.92
CA ASP A 135 14.28 20.74 -9.06
C ASP A 135 14.27 20.12 -7.66
N LEU A 136 13.11 19.62 -7.20
CA LEU A 136 12.94 18.93 -5.91
C LEU A 136 12.85 17.41 -6.05
N LYS A 137 13.01 16.87 -7.26
CA LYS A 137 12.88 15.44 -7.54
C LYS A 137 14.20 14.86 -8.01
N TYR A 138 14.50 13.65 -7.60
CA TYR A 138 15.59 12.91 -8.20
C TYR A 138 15.28 12.58 -9.67
N PRO A 139 16.27 12.56 -10.56
CA PRO A 139 16.10 12.07 -11.92
C PRO A 139 15.52 10.65 -11.91
N GLN A 140 14.61 10.39 -12.83
CA GLN A 140 14.02 9.06 -12.94
C GLN A 140 15.11 8.04 -13.25
N PHE A 141 15.21 7.02 -12.42
CA PHE A 141 16.13 5.91 -12.65
C PHE A 141 15.64 5.07 -13.83
N VAL A 142 16.52 4.90 -14.82
CA VAL A 142 16.25 4.04 -15.99
C VAL A 142 16.97 2.72 -15.78
N GLN A 143 16.18 1.66 -15.64
CA GLN A 143 16.70 0.31 -15.50
C GLN A 143 17.37 -0.14 -16.79
N ARG A 144 18.45 -0.90 -16.66
CA ARG A 144 19.10 -1.53 -17.79
C ARG A 144 18.36 -2.82 -18.17
N VAL A 145 18.24 -3.09 -19.45
CA VAL A 145 17.84 -4.42 -19.90
C VAL A 145 19.08 -5.31 -19.85
N SER A 146 18.93 -6.49 -19.24
CA SER A 146 20.05 -7.44 -19.17
C SER A 146 20.52 -7.82 -20.58
N ARG A 147 21.85 -7.78 -20.79
CA ARG A 147 22.46 -8.22 -22.04
C ARG A 147 22.65 -9.74 -22.13
N SER A 148 22.23 -10.47 -21.12
CA SER A 148 22.42 -11.92 -21.01
C SER A 148 21.58 -12.74 -21.99
N HIS A 149 20.63 -12.13 -22.67
CA HIS A 149 19.93 -12.78 -23.78
C HIS A 149 19.75 -11.81 -24.96
N VAL A 150 19.73 -12.34 -26.17
CA VAL A 150 19.49 -11.56 -27.40
C VAL A 150 17.99 -11.41 -27.56
N GLU A 151 17.55 -10.19 -27.91
CA GLU A 151 16.15 -9.90 -28.19
C GLU A 151 15.62 -10.81 -29.29
N GLY A 152 14.52 -11.55 -29.01
CA GLY A 152 13.93 -12.54 -29.91
C GLY A 152 14.41 -13.99 -29.70
N GLU A 153 15.43 -14.26 -28.88
CA GLU A 153 15.82 -15.61 -28.48
C GLU A 153 14.92 -16.12 -27.36
N SER A 154 14.56 -17.42 -27.39
CA SER A 154 13.87 -18.07 -26.27
C SER A 154 14.75 -18.02 -25.01
N LEU A 155 14.18 -17.56 -23.87
CA LEU A 155 14.88 -17.56 -22.58
C LEU A 155 15.27 -18.98 -22.16
N PHE A 156 14.49 -20.00 -22.49
CA PHE A 156 14.86 -21.39 -22.25
C PHE A 156 16.13 -21.81 -23.03
N ALA A 157 16.28 -21.32 -24.28
CA ALA A 157 17.49 -21.57 -25.05
C ALA A 157 18.71 -20.83 -24.43
N ALA A 158 18.52 -19.62 -23.95
CA ALA A 158 19.56 -18.85 -23.28
C ALA A 158 20.01 -19.51 -21.96
N ILE A 159 19.07 -19.95 -21.13
CA ILE A 159 19.34 -20.62 -19.83
C ILE A 159 20.04 -21.97 -20.03
N ARG A 160 19.75 -22.71 -21.13
CA ARG A 160 20.48 -23.94 -21.45
C ARG A 160 21.95 -23.71 -21.76
N LYS A 161 22.30 -22.50 -22.22
CA LYS A 161 23.71 -22.14 -22.53
C LYS A 161 24.45 -21.71 -21.26
N GLN A 162 23.79 -20.93 -20.42
CA GLN A 162 24.39 -20.39 -19.18
C GLN A 162 23.31 -19.89 -18.22
N ASP A 163 23.65 -19.83 -16.94
CA ASP A 163 22.81 -19.18 -15.94
C ASP A 163 22.65 -17.69 -16.22
N ILE A 164 21.45 -17.16 -15.95
CA ILE A 164 21.16 -15.74 -16.09
C ILE A 164 21.02 -15.13 -14.70
N LEU A 165 21.97 -14.28 -14.32
CA LEU A 165 21.94 -13.51 -13.08
C LEU A 165 21.36 -12.13 -13.35
N LEU A 166 20.37 -11.71 -12.57
CA LEU A 166 19.75 -10.40 -12.64
C LEU A 166 19.90 -9.66 -11.32
N HIS A 167 20.27 -8.38 -11.41
CA HIS A 167 20.46 -7.52 -10.24
C HIS A 167 19.37 -6.45 -10.18
N HIS A 168 18.27 -6.77 -9.48
CA HIS A 168 17.19 -5.80 -9.27
C HIS A 168 17.53 -4.84 -8.12
N PRO A 169 17.09 -3.57 -8.18
CA PRO A 169 16.26 -2.93 -9.22
C PRO A 169 17.06 -2.32 -10.39
N PHE A 170 18.36 -2.55 -10.49
CA PHE A 170 19.23 -1.93 -11.49
C PHE A 170 19.02 -2.52 -12.89
N GLU A 171 18.70 -3.79 -12.96
CA GLU A 171 18.24 -4.46 -14.19
C GLU A 171 16.72 -4.65 -14.16
N SER A 172 16.13 -4.57 -15.36
CA SER A 172 14.68 -4.67 -15.51
C SER A 172 14.15 -6.05 -15.13
N PHE A 173 13.03 -6.06 -14.44
CA PHE A 173 12.28 -7.28 -14.13
C PHE A 173 11.60 -7.89 -15.38
N SER A 174 11.64 -7.21 -16.53
CA SER A 174 11.03 -7.67 -17.78
C SER A 174 11.53 -9.04 -18.20
N THR A 175 12.81 -9.37 -17.95
CA THR A 175 13.38 -10.69 -18.27
C THR A 175 12.68 -11.81 -17.48
N VAL A 176 12.40 -11.60 -16.21
CA VAL A 176 11.67 -12.56 -15.37
C VAL A 176 10.21 -12.71 -15.86
N SER A 177 9.54 -11.58 -16.12
CA SER A 177 8.18 -11.58 -16.63
C SER A 177 8.07 -12.30 -17.96
N GLU A 178 9.07 -12.13 -18.84
CA GLU A 178 9.12 -12.80 -20.13
C GLU A 178 9.35 -14.32 -19.99
N LEU A 179 10.19 -14.75 -19.04
CA LEU A 179 10.36 -16.18 -18.73
C LEU A 179 9.04 -16.82 -18.31
N VAL A 180 8.31 -16.17 -17.38
CA VAL A 180 7.00 -16.66 -16.94
C VAL A 180 5.99 -16.68 -18.10
N ARG A 181 6.00 -15.66 -18.96
CA ARG A 181 5.15 -15.60 -20.14
C ARG A 181 5.46 -16.74 -21.13
N GLN A 182 6.75 -16.99 -21.41
CA GLN A 182 7.15 -18.11 -22.26
C GLN A 182 6.73 -19.45 -21.64
N ALA A 183 6.97 -19.64 -20.35
CA ALA A 183 6.60 -20.84 -19.64
C ALA A 183 5.08 -21.10 -19.64
N SER A 184 4.25 -20.05 -19.59
CA SER A 184 2.79 -20.20 -19.57
C SER A 184 2.17 -20.70 -20.88
N VAL A 185 2.90 -20.59 -22.00
CA VAL A 185 2.42 -21.00 -23.33
C VAL A 185 3.22 -22.16 -23.94
N ASP A 186 4.30 -22.58 -23.28
CA ASP A 186 5.15 -23.67 -23.75
C ASP A 186 4.53 -25.02 -23.34
N PRO A 187 4.18 -25.91 -24.29
CA PRO A 187 3.56 -27.18 -23.98
C PRO A 187 4.47 -28.18 -23.24
N ASP A 188 5.78 -27.95 -23.25
CA ASP A 188 6.75 -28.80 -22.55
C ASP A 188 6.94 -28.40 -21.09
N VAL A 189 6.37 -27.27 -20.66
CA VAL A 189 6.44 -26.80 -19.27
C VAL A 189 5.29 -27.40 -18.46
N LEU A 190 5.63 -28.27 -17.50
CA LEU A 190 4.66 -28.94 -16.65
C LEU A 190 4.30 -28.13 -15.40
N ALA A 191 5.23 -27.34 -14.86
CA ALA A 191 5.04 -26.55 -13.66
C ALA A 191 6.04 -25.39 -13.60
N ILE A 192 5.65 -24.31 -12.91
CA ILE A 192 6.52 -23.18 -12.56
C ILE A 192 6.66 -23.21 -11.03
N LYS A 193 7.90 -23.39 -10.54
CA LYS A 193 8.22 -23.26 -9.12
C LYS A 193 9.14 -22.06 -8.92
N GLN A 194 8.70 -21.11 -8.09
CA GLN A 194 9.44 -19.89 -7.81
C GLN A 194 9.54 -19.71 -6.28
N THR A 195 10.74 -19.41 -5.81
CA THR A 195 11.01 -19.06 -4.41
C THR A 195 11.34 -17.59 -4.27
#